data_b33e2c9f2ae0b62eaf4fa430ad9d4494
#
_entry.id   b33e2c9f2ae0b62eaf4fa430ad9d4494
#
_cell.length_a   1.000
_cell.length_b   1.000
_cell.length_c   1.000
_cell.angle_alpha   90.00
_cell.angle_beta   90.00
_cell.angle_gamma   90.00
#
_symmetry.space_group_name_H-M   'P 1'
#
loop_
_entity.id
_entity.type
_entity.pdbx_description
1 polymer ?
#
loop_
_entity_poly.entity_id
_entity_poly.type
_entity_poly.pdbx_seq_one_letter_code
_entity_poly.pdbx_strand_id
1 'polypeptide(L)'
;MMAAVYTRTGDKGDTGLFGGSRVTKQSARVEAYGTVDEANTVLGLAKSRLDDEALVAEIQHIQQRMFTLGAELASDEAGAAQLGNLVGAADVEALEALIDRCLAETGPPRHFVVPGRDEVSGSFHVARTVVRRAERRVLTAAETTAIRGEVVMFLNRLSDAIYAISRVVEERHTRAQVEAVVRRVVAGVLADGGGPADAAPRPDGLPRLDLAMATTLATAAQAKATDLGVPIVVSVVDAAGNPMLVHRMDGSLLASIALAGDKAWSSAAFRAPTHQLTDRAKQSGDLYGLQGSSSGRICVFGGGYPVFVDGTIAGGIGVSGGTVEEDMVIADHALTIASRSGQ
;
A
#
# COMPACT_ATOMS: atom_id res chain seq x y z
N MET A 1 -43.13 29.09 -0.07
CA MET A 1 -42.87 28.87 -1.50
C MET A 1 -41.67 27.92 -1.58
N MET A 2 -41.81 26.73 -2.12
CA MET A 2 -40.62 25.87 -2.36
C MET A 2 -39.78 26.57 -3.42
N ALA A 3 -38.47 26.78 -3.13
CA ALA A 3 -37.55 27.29 -4.12
C ALA A 3 -37.50 26.31 -5.32
N ALA A 4 -37.79 26.79 -6.52
CA ALA A 4 -37.70 25.99 -7.72
C ALA A 4 -36.22 25.60 -7.95
N VAL A 5 -35.95 24.33 -8.22
CA VAL A 5 -34.59 23.85 -8.50
C VAL A 5 -34.02 24.51 -9.78
N TYR A 6 -34.86 24.92 -10.71
CA TYR A 6 -34.46 25.60 -11.94
C TYR A 6 -35.10 26.99 -12.04
N THR A 7 -34.28 27.98 -12.46
CA THR A 7 -34.73 29.37 -12.65
C THR A 7 -34.80 29.77 -14.13
N ARG A 8 -34.25 28.98 -15.04
CA ARG A 8 -34.10 29.26 -16.49
C ARG A 8 -33.28 30.51 -16.82
N THR A 9 -32.69 31.17 -15.84
CA THR A 9 -31.92 32.41 -16.04
C THR A 9 -30.55 32.17 -16.64
N GLY A 10 -30.07 30.90 -16.60
CA GLY A 10 -28.76 30.48 -17.11
C GLY A 10 -28.78 29.84 -18.52
N ASP A 11 -29.93 29.78 -19.20
CA ASP A 11 -30.08 29.04 -20.47
C ASP A 11 -29.35 29.69 -21.66
N LYS A 12 -28.95 30.97 -21.52
CA LYS A 12 -28.20 31.71 -22.53
C LYS A 12 -26.68 31.65 -22.34
N GLY A 13 -26.17 30.81 -21.44
CA GLY A 13 -24.73 30.65 -21.22
C GLY A 13 -24.15 31.57 -20.15
N ASP A 14 -24.94 32.35 -19.45
CA ASP A 14 -24.54 33.20 -18.33
C ASP A 14 -25.01 32.60 -17.00
N THR A 15 -24.33 32.96 -15.91
CA THR A 15 -24.72 32.63 -14.53
C THR A 15 -24.63 33.84 -13.62
N GLY A 16 -25.43 33.88 -12.55
CA GLY A 16 -25.34 34.90 -11.51
C GLY A 16 -24.30 34.51 -10.45
N LEU A 17 -23.51 35.50 -10.02
CA LEU A 17 -22.70 35.37 -8.81
C LEU A 17 -23.54 35.75 -7.59
N PHE A 18 -23.12 35.27 -6.41
CA PHE A 18 -23.67 35.78 -5.15
C PHE A 18 -23.24 37.22 -4.97
N GLY A 19 -24.23 38.15 -4.84
CA GLY A 19 -24.06 39.59 -4.90
C GLY A 19 -24.77 40.24 -6.10
N GLY A 20 -25.11 39.47 -7.14
CA GLY A 20 -25.99 39.89 -8.24
C GLY A 20 -25.31 40.11 -9.60
N SER A 21 -23.99 40.13 -9.65
CA SER A 21 -23.26 40.21 -10.92
C SER A 21 -23.47 38.99 -11.79
N ARG A 22 -23.43 39.17 -13.12
CA ARG A 22 -23.53 38.07 -14.07
C ARG A 22 -22.23 37.90 -14.83
N VAL A 23 -21.86 36.66 -15.03
CA VAL A 23 -20.67 36.23 -15.78
C VAL A 23 -21.00 35.10 -16.73
N THR A 24 -20.19 34.90 -17.77
CA THR A 24 -20.34 33.76 -18.65
C THR A 24 -20.00 32.46 -17.91
N LYS A 25 -20.70 31.37 -18.20
CA LYS A 25 -20.42 30.04 -17.62
C LYS A 25 -19.01 29.56 -17.97
N GLN A 26 -18.39 30.10 -19.00
CA GLN A 26 -17.04 29.76 -19.47
C GLN A 26 -15.94 30.62 -18.81
N SER A 27 -16.28 31.51 -17.90
CA SER A 27 -15.27 32.33 -17.21
C SER A 27 -14.39 31.48 -16.31
N ALA A 28 -13.11 31.86 -16.17
CA ALA A 28 -12.16 31.19 -15.30
C ALA A 28 -12.66 31.07 -13.84
N ARG A 29 -13.45 32.04 -13.40
CA ARG A 29 -14.06 32.06 -12.07
C ARG A 29 -15.11 30.95 -11.90
N VAL A 30 -16.00 30.76 -12.90
CA VAL A 30 -17.01 29.71 -12.89
C VAL A 30 -16.35 28.34 -12.95
N GLU A 31 -15.32 28.20 -13.78
CA GLU A 31 -14.52 26.98 -13.86
C GLU A 31 -13.83 26.66 -12.53
N ALA A 32 -13.33 27.67 -11.81
CA ALA A 32 -12.68 27.49 -10.52
C ALA A 32 -13.65 26.92 -9.46
N TYR A 33 -14.76 27.61 -9.19
CA TYR A 33 -15.70 27.11 -8.18
C TYR A 33 -16.42 25.82 -8.61
N GLY A 34 -16.67 25.64 -9.92
CA GLY A 34 -17.21 24.39 -10.45
C GLY A 34 -16.28 23.21 -10.24
N THR A 35 -14.97 23.40 -10.40
CA THR A 35 -13.98 22.34 -10.13
C THR A 35 -13.83 22.08 -8.63
N VAL A 36 -14.00 23.08 -7.76
CA VAL A 36 -14.06 22.88 -6.30
C VAL A 36 -15.28 22.04 -5.91
N ASP A 37 -16.44 22.30 -6.51
CA ASP A 37 -17.66 21.51 -6.29
C ASP A 37 -17.49 20.06 -6.77
N GLU A 38 -16.87 19.85 -7.94
CA GLU A 38 -16.50 18.53 -8.43
C GLU A 38 -15.56 17.81 -7.44
N ALA A 39 -14.52 18.50 -6.93
CA ALA A 39 -13.60 17.94 -5.93
C ALA A 39 -14.34 17.54 -4.65
N ASN A 40 -15.27 18.37 -4.19
CA ASN A 40 -16.09 18.10 -3.01
C ASN A 40 -16.99 16.87 -3.21
N THR A 41 -17.60 16.75 -4.38
CA THR A 41 -18.45 15.61 -4.75
C THR A 41 -17.65 14.30 -4.79
N VAL A 42 -16.47 14.31 -5.42
CA VAL A 42 -15.60 13.14 -5.49
C VAL A 42 -15.06 12.74 -4.10
N LEU A 43 -14.74 13.72 -3.26
CA LEU A 43 -14.37 13.47 -1.87
C LEU A 43 -15.52 12.84 -1.08
N GLY A 44 -16.77 13.30 -1.31
CA GLY A 44 -17.97 12.70 -0.74
C GLY A 44 -18.17 11.25 -1.15
N LEU A 45 -17.90 10.93 -2.42
CA LEU A 45 -17.93 9.55 -2.90
C LEU A 45 -16.87 8.67 -2.22
N ALA A 46 -15.65 9.18 -2.04
CA ALA A 46 -14.61 8.46 -1.31
C ALA A 46 -15.00 8.23 0.16
N LYS A 47 -15.51 9.29 0.82
CA LYS A 47 -16.00 9.24 2.21
C LYS A 47 -17.11 8.19 2.40
N SER A 48 -18.04 8.05 1.45
CA SER A 48 -19.18 7.11 1.55
C SER A 48 -18.78 5.64 1.59
N ARG A 49 -17.52 5.33 1.33
CA ARG A 49 -16.94 3.98 1.38
C ARG A 49 -16.18 3.69 2.67
N LEU A 50 -16.14 4.64 3.60
CA LEU A 50 -15.45 4.49 4.88
C LEU A 50 -16.39 3.94 5.94
N ASP A 51 -15.86 3.02 6.75
CA ASP A 51 -16.50 2.50 7.97
C ASP A 51 -16.02 3.23 9.24
N ASP A 52 -14.99 4.10 9.15
CA ASP A 52 -14.42 4.86 10.26
C ASP A 52 -15.24 6.14 10.48
N GLU A 53 -16.10 6.14 11.50
CA GLU A 53 -16.96 7.28 11.84
C GLU A 53 -16.19 8.56 12.17
N ALA A 54 -15.01 8.46 12.80
CA ALA A 54 -14.19 9.61 13.17
C ALA A 54 -13.62 10.27 11.90
N LEU A 55 -13.09 9.48 10.98
CA LEU A 55 -12.56 9.96 9.72
C LEU A 55 -13.69 10.49 8.81
N VAL A 56 -14.86 9.85 8.81
CA VAL A 56 -16.07 10.32 8.13
C VAL A 56 -16.48 11.71 8.63
N ALA A 57 -16.50 11.93 9.95
CA ALA A 57 -16.86 13.22 10.55
C ALA A 57 -15.84 14.31 10.16
N GLU A 58 -14.56 13.98 10.17
CA GLU A 58 -13.47 14.89 9.79
C GLU A 58 -13.55 15.31 8.32
N ILE A 59 -13.76 14.35 7.43
CA ILE A 59 -13.97 14.63 6.00
C ILE A 59 -15.27 15.43 5.77
N GLN A 60 -16.33 15.15 6.55
CA GLN A 60 -17.56 15.92 6.49
C GLN A 60 -17.32 17.40 6.84
N HIS A 61 -16.49 17.68 7.84
CA HIS A 61 -16.11 19.03 8.19
C HIS A 61 -15.32 19.69 7.05
N ILE A 62 -14.35 19.00 6.48
CA ILE A 62 -13.59 19.47 5.32
C ILE A 62 -14.53 19.84 4.15
N GLN A 63 -15.51 18.99 3.84
CA GLN A 63 -16.51 19.27 2.79
C GLN A 63 -17.32 20.53 3.06
N GLN A 64 -17.69 20.79 4.31
CA GLN A 64 -18.36 22.04 4.70
C GLN A 64 -17.46 23.26 4.46
N ARG A 65 -16.17 23.16 4.76
CA ARG A 65 -15.20 24.24 4.46
C ARG A 65 -15.03 24.43 2.95
N MET A 66 -15.06 23.36 2.16
CA MET A 66 -15.05 23.44 0.69
C MET A 66 -16.31 24.15 0.13
N PHE A 67 -17.50 23.94 0.74
CA PHE A 67 -18.68 24.72 0.37
C PHE A 67 -18.51 26.21 0.66
N THR A 68 -17.94 26.57 1.83
CA THR A 68 -17.63 27.96 2.17
C THR A 68 -16.66 28.58 1.16
N LEU A 69 -15.60 27.86 0.80
CA LEU A 69 -14.63 28.28 -0.19
C LEU A 69 -15.26 28.45 -1.59
N GLY A 70 -16.11 27.51 -1.99
CA GLY A 70 -16.87 27.58 -3.24
C GLY A 70 -17.81 28.79 -3.28
N ALA A 71 -18.49 29.11 -2.18
CA ALA A 71 -19.33 30.30 -2.05
C ALA A 71 -18.52 31.60 -2.17
N GLU A 72 -17.33 31.65 -1.55
CA GLU A 72 -16.41 32.80 -1.69
C GLU A 72 -16.00 33.01 -3.15
N LEU A 73 -15.58 31.96 -3.84
CA LEU A 73 -15.22 32.03 -5.26
C LEU A 73 -16.40 32.42 -6.15
N ALA A 74 -17.62 32.04 -5.82
CA ALA A 74 -18.85 32.34 -6.54
C ALA A 74 -19.45 33.68 -6.18
N SER A 75 -18.80 34.52 -5.33
CA SER A 75 -19.30 35.81 -4.88
C SER A 75 -18.62 36.96 -5.61
N ASP A 76 -19.37 38.00 -6.00
CA ASP A 76 -18.80 39.29 -6.34
C ASP A 76 -18.46 40.08 -5.05
N GLU A 77 -17.99 41.32 -5.19
CA GLU A 77 -17.58 42.16 -4.05
C GLU A 77 -18.73 42.39 -3.05
N ALA A 78 -19.94 42.63 -3.54
CA ALA A 78 -21.12 42.82 -2.71
C ALA A 78 -21.56 41.50 -2.01
N GLY A 79 -21.44 40.37 -2.66
CA GLY A 79 -21.71 39.08 -2.10
C GLY A 79 -20.64 38.66 -1.08
N ALA A 80 -19.37 38.87 -1.39
CA ALA A 80 -18.26 38.56 -0.52
C ALA A 80 -18.36 39.28 0.83
N ALA A 81 -18.81 40.53 0.83
CA ALA A 81 -19.03 41.33 2.05
C ALA A 81 -20.13 40.75 2.98
N GLN A 82 -20.98 39.86 2.47
CA GLN A 82 -22.06 39.21 3.23
C GLN A 82 -21.67 37.82 3.77
N LEU A 83 -20.54 37.29 3.31
CA LEU A 83 -20.07 35.98 3.76
C LEU A 83 -19.40 36.11 5.12
N GLY A 84 -19.83 35.26 6.04
CA GLY A 84 -19.16 35.05 7.33
C GLY A 84 -18.32 33.78 7.34
N ASN A 85 -17.42 33.68 8.30
CA ASN A 85 -16.66 32.46 8.59
C ASN A 85 -15.93 31.89 7.35
N LEU A 86 -15.25 32.76 6.61
CA LEU A 86 -14.43 32.37 5.44
C LEU A 86 -13.34 31.38 5.85
N VAL A 87 -12.86 30.60 4.86
CA VAL A 87 -11.71 29.72 5.06
C VAL A 87 -10.48 30.55 5.45
N GLY A 88 -9.79 30.17 6.51
CA GLY A 88 -8.68 30.95 7.09
C GLY A 88 -7.51 30.08 7.53
N ALA A 89 -6.57 30.70 8.25
CA ALA A 89 -5.37 30.02 8.76
C ALA A 89 -5.71 28.82 9.64
N ALA A 90 -6.72 28.93 10.51
CA ALA A 90 -7.15 27.83 11.37
C ALA A 90 -7.61 26.59 10.59
N ASP A 91 -8.20 26.75 9.40
CA ASP A 91 -8.61 25.64 8.55
C ASP A 91 -7.39 24.97 7.91
N VAL A 92 -6.37 25.74 7.58
CA VAL A 92 -5.09 25.20 7.06
C VAL A 92 -4.36 24.44 8.15
N GLU A 93 -4.25 25.00 9.36
CA GLU A 93 -3.66 24.34 10.54
C GLU A 93 -4.38 23.04 10.89
N ALA A 94 -5.71 23.00 10.78
CA ALA A 94 -6.49 21.79 10.99
C ALA A 94 -6.14 20.67 9.98
N LEU A 95 -5.94 21.03 8.70
CA LEU A 95 -5.47 20.07 7.68
C LEU A 95 -4.05 19.60 7.97
N GLU A 96 -3.16 20.47 8.40
CA GLU A 96 -1.79 20.11 8.79
C GLU A 96 -1.78 19.14 9.98
N ALA A 97 -2.58 19.43 11.00
CA ALA A 97 -2.73 18.51 12.14
C ALA A 97 -3.32 17.15 11.74
N LEU A 98 -4.23 17.10 10.77
CA LEU A 98 -4.74 15.86 10.21
C LEU A 98 -3.64 15.08 9.48
N ILE A 99 -2.83 15.75 8.66
CA ILE A 99 -1.69 15.13 7.98
C ILE A 99 -0.73 14.52 8.99
N ASP A 100 -0.36 15.27 10.03
CA ASP A 100 0.56 14.80 11.07
C ASP A 100 0.04 13.56 11.79
N ARG A 101 -1.26 13.51 12.13
CA ARG A 101 -1.88 12.32 12.73
C ARG A 101 -1.85 11.12 11.77
N CYS A 102 -2.14 11.32 10.49
CA CYS A 102 -2.06 10.25 9.50
C CYS A 102 -0.63 9.73 9.34
N LEU A 103 0.36 10.62 9.32
CA LEU A 103 1.78 10.25 9.21
C LEU A 103 2.30 9.56 10.49
N ALA A 104 1.76 9.88 11.66
CA ALA A 104 2.09 9.18 12.89
C ALA A 104 1.65 7.70 12.83
N GLU A 105 0.55 7.39 12.11
CA GLU A 105 0.07 6.01 11.93
C GLU A 105 0.82 5.26 10.82
N THR A 106 1.09 5.89 9.68
CA THR A 106 1.64 5.22 8.49
C THR A 106 3.15 5.41 8.30
N GLY A 107 3.75 6.32 9.05
CA GLY A 107 5.10 6.79 8.83
C GLY A 107 5.23 7.73 7.60
N PRO A 108 6.39 8.41 7.47
CA PRO A 108 6.63 9.28 6.33
C PRO A 108 6.72 8.49 5.02
N PRO A 109 6.26 9.06 3.89
CA PRO A 109 6.33 8.40 2.60
C PRO A 109 7.80 8.17 2.19
N ARG A 110 8.17 6.91 1.96
CA ARG A 110 9.52 6.53 1.53
C ARG A 110 9.65 6.42 0.02
N HIS A 111 8.53 6.20 -0.68
CA HIS A 111 8.47 6.00 -2.14
C HIS A 111 7.17 6.58 -2.69
N PHE A 112 7.14 6.83 -3.99
CA PHE A 112 5.89 7.12 -4.69
C PHE A 112 4.95 5.91 -4.62
N VAL A 113 3.71 6.17 -4.27
CA VAL A 113 2.66 5.15 -4.19
C VAL A 113 1.95 5.08 -5.54
N VAL A 114 1.83 3.87 -6.08
CA VAL A 114 0.98 3.62 -7.26
C VAL A 114 -0.47 3.51 -6.77
N PRO A 115 -1.37 4.40 -7.23
CA PRO A 115 -2.78 4.38 -6.82
C PRO A 115 -3.50 3.10 -7.24
N GLY A 116 -4.50 2.66 -6.45
CA GLY A 116 -5.39 1.57 -6.87
C GLY A 116 -5.09 0.23 -6.20
N ARG A 117 -4.44 0.21 -5.05
CA ARG A 117 -4.26 -1.00 -4.24
C ARG A 117 -5.59 -1.59 -3.76
N ASP A 118 -6.54 -0.72 -3.42
CA ASP A 118 -7.93 -1.06 -3.10
C ASP A 118 -8.87 0.03 -3.59
N GLU A 119 -10.18 -0.27 -3.63
CA GLU A 119 -11.18 0.65 -4.18
C GLU A 119 -11.33 1.92 -3.35
N VAL A 120 -11.22 1.82 -2.03
CA VAL A 120 -11.42 2.95 -1.12
C VAL A 120 -10.25 3.92 -1.23
N SER A 121 -9.01 3.44 -1.05
CA SER A 121 -7.81 4.26 -1.20
C SER A 121 -7.68 4.83 -2.62
N GLY A 122 -8.04 4.04 -3.64
CA GLY A 122 -8.09 4.49 -5.04
C GLY A 122 -9.03 5.68 -5.24
N SER A 123 -10.22 5.69 -4.61
CA SER A 123 -11.16 6.81 -4.70
C SER A 123 -10.64 8.08 -4.03
N PHE A 124 -9.89 7.99 -2.93
CA PHE A 124 -9.18 9.13 -2.35
C PHE A 124 -8.09 9.68 -3.27
N HIS A 125 -7.37 8.82 -3.97
CA HIS A 125 -6.39 9.28 -4.96
C HIS A 125 -7.05 10.03 -6.12
N VAL A 126 -8.25 9.64 -6.58
CA VAL A 126 -9.03 10.39 -7.56
C VAL A 126 -9.41 11.76 -6.98
N ALA A 127 -9.97 11.82 -5.76
CA ALA A 127 -10.32 13.07 -5.09
C ALA A 127 -9.12 14.01 -5.00
N ARG A 128 -7.96 13.51 -4.59
CA ARG A 128 -6.69 14.26 -4.53
C ARG A 128 -6.34 14.90 -5.88
N THR A 129 -6.45 14.16 -6.97
CA THR A 129 -6.10 14.71 -8.30
C THR A 129 -7.08 15.78 -8.77
N VAL A 130 -8.37 15.66 -8.41
CA VAL A 130 -9.40 16.66 -8.71
C VAL A 130 -9.17 17.93 -7.87
N VAL A 131 -8.82 17.81 -6.57
CA VAL A 131 -8.44 18.97 -5.74
C VAL A 131 -7.24 19.71 -6.32
N ARG A 132 -6.21 19.01 -6.78
CA ARG A 132 -5.07 19.63 -7.47
C ARG A 132 -5.47 20.31 -8.78
N ARG A 133 -6.47 19.80 -9.49
CA ARG A 133 -7.06 20.50 -10.64
C ARG A 133 -7.80 21.76 -10.20
N ALA A 134 -8.59 21.70 -9.13
CA ALA A 134 -9.29 22.85 -8.56
C ALA A 134 -8.31 23.96 -8.15
N GLU A 135 -7.22 23.62 -7.46
CA GLU A 135 -6.15 24.55 -7.11
C GLU A 135 -5.62 25.32 -8.35
N ARG A 136 -5.28 24.58 -9.42
CA ARG A 136 -4.81 25.21 -10.66
C ARG A 136 -5.86 26.10 -11.33
N ARG A 137 -7.16 25.73 -11.27
CA ARG A 137 -8.25 26.55 -11.80
C ARG A 137 -8.47 27.82 -10.98
N VAL A 138 -8.30 27.74 -9.66
CA VAL A 138 -8.32 28.89 -8.76
C VAL A 138 -7.16 29.85 -9.08
N LEU A 139 -5.94 29.33 -9.30
CA LEU A 139 -4.80 30.15 -9.71
C LEU A 139 -5.04 30.84 -11.08
N THR A 140 -5.63 30.15 -12.05
CA THR A 140 -6.02 30.76 -13.32
C THR A 140 -7.06 31.87 -13.11
N ALA A 141 -8.05 31.67 -12.24
CA ALA A 141 -9.04 32.69 -11.93
C ALA A 141 -8.42 33.92 -11.20
N ALA A 142 -7.37 33.70 -10.41
CA ALA A 142 -6.65 34.74 -9.68
C ALA A 142 -5.90 35.71 -10.60
N GLU A 143 -5.67 35.37 -11.86
CA GLU A 143 -5.08 36.29 -12.85
C GLU A 143 -6.00 37.49 -13.18
N THR A 144 -7.32 37.33 -13.01
CA THR A 144 -8.33 38.33 -13.36
C THR A 144 -9.30 38.69 -12.22
N THR A 145 -9.21 37.97 -11.10
CA THR A 145 -10.11 38.11 -9.96
C THR A 145 -9.28 38.12 -8.68
N ALA A 146 -9.56 39.03 -7.76
CA ALA A 146 -8.93 39.01 -6.44
C ALA A 146 -9.38 37.78 -5.67
N ILE A 147 -8.43 36.89 -5.37
CA ILE A 147 -8.62 35.67 -4.57
C ILE A 147 -7.65 35.73 -3.39
N ARG A 148 -8.14 35.43 -2.20
CA ARG A 148 -7.31 35.45 -0.99
C ARG A 148 -6.31 34.29 -1.00
N GLY A 149 -5.13 34.54 -0.42
CA GLY A 149 -4.06 33.50 -0.34
C GLY A 149 -4.46 32.25 0.43
N GLU A 150 -5.31 32.39 1.45
CA GLU A 150 -5.83 31.27 2.28
C GLU A 150 -6.62 30.25 1.46
N VAL A 151 -7.32 30.70 0.41
CA VAL A 151 -8.05 29.79 -0.51
C VAL A 151 -7.07 28.86 -1.23
N VAL A 152 -5.97 29.39 -1.74
CA VAL A 152 -4.93 28.62 -2.43
C VAL A 152 -4.21 27.71 -1.44
N MET A 153 -3.82 28.25 -0.27
CA MET A 153 -3.16 27.46 0.78
C MET A 153 -4.02 26.28 1.24
N PHE A 154 -5.33 26.49 1.45
CA PHE A 154 -6.26 25.46 1.84
C PHE A 154 -6.34 24.33 0.79
N LEU A 155 -6.52 24.66 -0.50
CA LEU A 155 -6.60 23.65 -1.55
C LEU A 155 -5.29 22.87 -1.72
N ASN A 156 -4.16 23.53 -1.60
CA ASN A 156 -2.86 22.88 -1.62
C ASN A 156 -2.74 21.87 -0.46
N ARG A 157 -2.99 22.33 0.77
CA ARG A 157 -2.91 21.50 1.97
C ARG A 157 -3.96 20.39 1.98
N LEU A 158 -5.15 20.64 1.42
CA LEU A 158 -6.20 19.63 1.26
C LEU A 158 -5.74 18.49 0.36
N SER A 159 -5.00 18.76 -0.71
CA SER A 159 -4.46 17.70 -1.56
C SER A 159 -3.51 16.78 -0.80
N ASP A 160 -2.70 17.34 0.12
CA ASP A 160 -1.77 16.58 0.94
C ASP A 160 -2.50 15.78 2.04
N ALA A 161 -3.55 16.37 2.64
CA ALA A 161 -4.40 15.70 3.61
C ALA A 161 -5.12 14.48 3.00
N ILE A 162 -5.68 14.62 1.79
CA ILE A 162 -6.32 13.50 1.08
C ILE A 162 -5.31 12.40 0.76
N TYR A 163 -4.08 12.75 0.40
CA TYR A 163 -3.01 11.77 0.24
C TYR A 163 -2.72 11.02 1.54
N ALA A 164 -2.56 11.74 2.65
CA ALA A 164 -2.31 11.13 3.95
C ALA A 164 -3.46 10.21 4.40
N ILE A 165 -4.72 10.63 4.19
CA ILE A 165 -5.91 9.79 4.42
C ILE A 165 -5.86 8.52 3.55
N SER A 166 -5.53 8.63 2.26
CA SER A 166 -5.45 7.46 1.38
C SER A 166 -4.46 6.42 1.88
N ARG A 167 -3.34 6.86 2.48
CA ARG A 167 -2.34 5.98 3.08
C ARG A 167 -2.83 5.27 4.34
N VAL A 168 -3.54 5.99 5.21
CA VAL A 168 -4.15 5.39 6.42
C VAL A 168 -5.19 4.33 6.04
N VAL A 169 -6.06 4.66 5.09
CA VAL A 169 -7.08 3.72 4.58
C VAL A 169 -6.45 2.46 4.02
N GLU A 170 -5.42 2.61 3.19
CA GLU A 170 -4.68 1.51 2.57
C GLU A 170 -4.00 0.61 3.61
N GLU A 171 -3.37 1.19 4.63
CA GLU A 171 -2.71 0.47 5.71
C GLU A 171 -3.71 -0.29 6.58
N ARG A 172 -4.82 0.36 6.96
CA ARG A 172 -5.88 -0.25 7.76
C ARG A 172 -6.58 -1.38 7.01
N HIS A 173 -6.83 -1.22 5.70
CA HIS A 173 -7.40 -2.27 4.85
C HIS A 173 -6.46 -3.49 4.78
N THR A 174 -5.16 -3.25 4.59
CA THR A 174 -4.15 -4.32 4.57
C THR A 174 -4.10 -5.06 5.91
N ARG A 175 -4.10 -4.32 7.03
CA ARG A 175 -4.11 -4.91 8.37
C ARG A 175 -5.36 -5.74 8.61
N ALA A 176 -6.53 -5.24 8.24
CA ALA A 176 -7.80 -5.96 8.37
C ALA A 176 -7.82 -7.26 7.54
N GLN A 177 -7.27 -7.24 6.32
CA GLN A 177 -7.12 -8.44 5.50
C GLN A 177 -6.21 -9.48 6.16
N VAL A 178 -5.05 -9.05 6.67
CA VAL A 178 -4.12 -9.94 7.39
C VAL A 178 -4.79 -10.52 8.62
N GLU A 179 -5.47 -9.71 9.44
CA GLU A 179 -6.20 -10.18 10.62
C GLU A 179 -7.32 -11.16 10.26
N ALA A 180 -8.05 -10.92 9.17
CA ALA A 180 -9.09 -11.85 8.70
C ALA A 180 -8.51 -13.20 8.29
N VAL A 181 -7.36 -13.21 7.60
CA VAL A 181 -6.63 -14.44 7.26
C VAL A 181 -6.16 -15.15 8.51
N VAL A 182 -5.50 -14.45 9.44
CA VAL A 182 -5.05 -15.01 10.72
C VAL A 182 -6.22 -15.60 11.52
N ARG A 183 -7.32 -14.86 11.65
CA ARG A 183 -8.53 -15.31 12.36
C ARG A 183 -9.11 -16.57 11.72
N ARG A 184 -9.16 -16.63 10.37
CA ARG A 184 -9.64 -17.82 9.64
C ARG A 184 -8.75 -19.03 9.89
N VAL A 185 -7.42 -18.86 9.84
CA VAL A 185 -6.45 -19.90 10.11
C VAL A 185 -6.57 -20.40 11.55
N VAL A 186 -6.61 -19.46 12.53
CA VAL A 186 -6.76 -19.81 13.96
C VAL A 186 -8.10 -20.50 14.22
N ALA A 187 -9.20 -20.01 13.65
CA ALA A 187 -10.51 -20.65 13.80
C ALA A 187 -10.53 -22.05 13.18
N GLY A 188 -9.89 -22.27 12.04
CA GLY A 188 -9.72 -23.61 11.46
C GLY A 188 -8.94 -24.53 12.39
N VAL A 189 -7.81 -24.08 12.90
CA VAL A 189 -6.99 -24.86 13.85
C VAL A 189 -7.74 -25.17 15.15
N LEU A 190 -8.55 -24.23 15.67
CA LEU A 190 -9.34 -24.45 16.89
C LEU A 190 -10.59 -25.29 16.66
N ALA A 191 -11.23 -25.19 15.49
CA ALA A 191 -12.41 -26.00 15.15
C ALA A 191 -12.06 -27.50 14.97
N ASP A 192 -10.83 -27.77 14.52
CA ASP A 192 -10.31 -29.12 14.37
C ASP A 192 -9.85 -29.76 15.69
N GLY A 193 -10.09 -29.11 16.84
CA GLY A 193 -9.87 -29.68 18.18
C GLY A 193 -8.41 -29.96 18.56
N GLY A 194 -7.47 -29.40 17.82
CA GLY A 194 -6.03 -29.63 18.02
C GLY A 194 -5.41 -28.71 19.06
N GLY A 195 -5.29 -29.15 20.30
CA GLY A 195 -4.21 -28.72 21.19
C GLY A 195 -2.85 -29.17 20.60
N PRO A 196 -1.68 -28.71 21.14
CA PRO A 196 -0.35 -28.95 20.57
C PRO A 196 0.16 -30.38 20.73
N ALA A 197 -0.72 -31.37 20.61
CA ALA A 197 -0.36 -32.79 20.59
C ALA A 197 -1.23 -33.46 19.51
N ASP A 198 -0.57 -34.01 18.51
CA ASP A 198 -1.09 -34.77 17.38
C ASP A 198 -1.63 -33.88 16.23
N ALA A 199 -0.72 -33.54 15.33
CA ALA A 199 -1.07 -33.06 14.00
C ALA A 199 -2.06 -34.05 13.37
N ALA A 200 -3.29 -33.57 13.06
CA ALA A 200 -4.25 -34.37 12.31
C ALA A 200 -3.58 -35.01 11.08
N PRO A 201 -3.87 -36.27 10.75
CA PRO A 201 -3.36 -36.91 9.55
C PRO A 201 -3.85 -36.09 8.35
N ARG A 202 -2.94 -35.37 7.70
CA ARG A 202 -3.17 -34.81 6.36
C ARG A 202 -3.35 -35.99 5.40
N PRO A 203 -4.06 -35.78 4.26
CA PRO A 203 -4.25 -36.87 3.31
C PRO A 203 -2.92 -37.54 3.05
N ASP A 204 -2.88 -38.85 3.34
CA ASP A 204 -1.72 -39.69 3.26
C ASP A 204 -1.01 -39.54 1.91
N GLY A 205 0.29 -39.22 1.93
CA GLY A 205 1.16 -39.37 0.78
C GLY A 205 2.03 -38.17 0.41
N LEU A 206 1.99 -37.01 1.09
CA LEU A 206 2.97 -35.95 0.83
C LEU A 206 4.12 -36.02 1.82
N PRO A 207 5.38 -36.07 1.34
CA PRO A 207 6.56 -36.10 2.20
C PRO A 207 6.64 -34.82 3.04
N ARG A 208 7.06 -34.94 4.28
CA ARG A 208 6.94 -33.90 5.29
C ARG A 208 8.29 -33.25 5.58
N LEU A 209 8.40 -31.96 5.29
CA LEU A 209 9.36 -31.11 5.93
C LEU A 209 8.75 -30.66 7.26
N ASP A 210 9.23 -31.20 8.38
CA ASP A 210 8.81 -30.81 9.72
C ASP A 210 9.76 -29.77 10.33
N LEU A 211 9.40 -29.25 11.51
CA LEU A 211 10.21 -28.24 12.20
C LEU A 211 11.60 -28.78 12.60
N ALA A 212 11.70 -30.07 12.90
CA ALA A 212 12.98 -30.72 13.26
C ALA A 212 13.93 -30.70 12.05
N MET A 213 13.44 -31.08 10.87
CA MET A 213 14.22 -31.04 9.63
C MET A 213 14.54 -29.58 9.21
N ALA A 214 13.59 -28.68 9.35
CA ALA A 214 13.83 -27.25 9.10
C ALA A 214 14.91 -26.68 10.02
N THR A 215 14.92 -27.06 11.28
CA THR A 215 15.96 -26.69 12.26
C THR A 215 17.33 -27.33 11.91
N THR A 216 17.35 -28.57 11.46
CA THR A 216 18.59 -29.23 10.98
C THR A 216 19.18 -28.48 9.79
N LEU A 217 18.36 -28.12 8.80
CA LEU A 217 18.76 -27.31 7.63
C LEU A 217 19.34 -25.96 8.05
N ALA A 218 18.65 -25.23 8.93
CA ALA A 218 19.09 -23.92 9.37
C ALA A 218 20.39 -23.98 10.19
N THR A 219 20.51 -24.97 11.07
CA THR A 219 21.72 -25.16 11.89
C THR A 219 22.93 -25.51 11.03
N ALA A 220 22.77 -26.40 10.04
CA ALA A 220 23.82 -26.77 9.11
C ALA A 220 24.26 -25.57 8.25
N ALA A 221 23.31 -24.75 7.79
CA ALA A 221 23.61 -23.50 7.08
C ALA A 221 24.41 -22.52 7.94
N GLN A 222 24.01 -22.30 9.20
CA GLN A 222 24.70 -21.42 10.13
C GLN A 222 26.12 -21.91 10.46
N ALA A 223 26.30 -23.21 10.66
CA ALA A 223 27.61 -23.79 10.90
C ALA A 223 28.55 -23.52 9.71
N LYS A 224 28.08 -23.80 8.49
CA LYS A 224 28.86 -23.54 7.28
C LYS A 224 29.17 -22.05 7.06
N ALA A 225 28.21 -21.20 7.36
CA ALA A 225 28.37 -19.75 7.29
C ALA A 225 29.43 -19.25 8.29
N THR A 226 29.45 -19.82 9.51
CA THR A 226 30.47 -19.52 10.51
C THR A 226 31.85 -19.93 10.04
N ASP A 227 32.01 -21.13 9.44
CA ASP A 227 33.26 -21.59 8.86
C ASP A 227 33.80 -20.66 7.77
N LEU A 228 32.91 -20.04 7.01
CA LEU A 228 33.24 -19.08 5.94
C LEU A 228 33.41 -17.64 6.45
N GLY A 229 33.05 -17.38 7.70
CA GLY A 229 33.07 -16.01 8.27
C GLY A 229 32.00 -15.09 7.69
N VAL A 230 30.91 -15.63 7.14
CA VAL A 230 29.82 -14.90 6.49
C VAL A 230 28.58 -14.91 7.35
N PRO A 231 28.15 -13.78 7.95
CA PRO A 231 26.92 -13.70 8.71
C PRO A 231 25.70 -13.73 7.77
N ILE A 232 24.83 -14.74 7.92
CA ILE A 232 23.69 -14.97 7.04
C ILE A 232 22.34 -14.83 7.73
N VAL A 233 21.30 -14.73 6.91
CA VAL A 233 19.93 -15.12 7.22
C VAL A 233 19.62 -16.40 6.45
N VAL A 234 19.07 -17.39 7.13
CA VAL A 234 18.51 -18.60 6.51
C VAL A 234 17.02 -18.68 6.77
N SER A 235 16.26 -18.97 5.74
CA SER A 235 14.81 -19.17 5.79
C SER A 235 14.45 -20.54 5.23
N VAL A 236 13.49 -21.20 5.87
CA VAL A 236 12.92 -22.48 5.40
C VAL A 236 11.41 -22.32 5.26
N VAL A 237 10.86 -22.75 4.13
CA VAL A 237 9.43 -22.73 3.84
C VAL A 237 8.90 -24.14 3.56
N ASP A 238 7.61 -24.37 3.82
CA ASP A 238 6.93 -25.63 3.47
C ASP A 238 6.64 -25.73 1.95
N ALA A 239 6.05 -26.84 1.50
CA ALA A 239 5.69 -27.06 0.10
C ALA A 239 4.67 -26.07 -0.46
N ALA A 240 3.91 -25.37 0.40
CA ALA A 240 2.98 -24.32 0.03
C ALA A 240 3.63 -22.92 0.05
N GLY A 241 4.92 -22.83 0.41
CA GLY A 241 5.67 -21.58 0.50
C GLY A 241 5.46 -20.80 1.79
N ASN A 242 4.85 -21.39 2.82
CA ASN A 242 4.69 -20.75 4.12
C ASN A 242 5.98 -20.84 4.93
N PRO A 243 6.38 -19.76 5.65
CA PRO A 243 7.55 -19.79 6.51
C PRO A 243 7.41 -20.82 7.64
N MET A 244 8.41 -21.68 7.80
CA MET A 244 8.53 -22.60 8.91
C MET A 244 9.56 -22.13 9.92
N LEU A 245 10.66 -21.53 9.44
CA LEU A 245 11.78 -21.09 10.25
C LEU A 245 12.53 -19.94 9.56
N VAL A 246 12.96 -18.95 10.34
CA VAL A 246 13.91 -17.93 9.92
C VAL A 246 14.96 -17.76 11.03
N HIS A 247 16.21 -18.05 10.73
CA HIS A 247 17.32 -17.74 11.62
C HIS A 247 18.15 -16.60 11.05
N ARG A 248 18.45 -15.62 11.89
CA ARG A 248 19.30 -14.50 11.56
C ARG A 248 20.56 -14.51 12.44
N MET A 249 21.72 -14.57 11.81
CA MET A 249 23.00 -14.42 12.53
C MET A 249 23.27 -12.94 12.85
N ASP A 250 23.94 -12.71 13.97
CA ASP A 250 24.41 -11.36 14.33
C ASP A 250 25.35 -10.82 13.25
N GLY A 251 25.19 -9.55 12.90
CA GLY A 251 25.98 -8.90 11.84
C GLY A 251 25.45 -9.12 10.42
N SER A 252 24.42 -9.97 10.20
CA SER A 252 23.81 -10.13 8.88
C SER A 252 23.12 -8.86 8.40
N LEU A 253 23.08 -8.63 7.07
CA LEU A 253 22.45 -7.47 6.46
C LEU A 253 20.93 -7.47 6.68
N LEU A 254 20.35 -6.29 6.88
CA LEU A 254 18.90 -6.15 7.05
C LEU A 254 18.11 -6.66 5.83
N ALA A 255 18.61 -6.40 4.62
CA ALA A 255 17.99 -6.86 3.37
C ALA A 255 17.95 -8.39 3.25
N SER A 256 18.88 -9.11 3.90
CA SER A 256 18.97 -10.56 3.85
C SER A 256 17.76 -11.26 4.47
N ILE A 257 17.00 -10.59 5.35
CA ILE A 257 15.79 -11.16 5.95
C ILE A 257 14.73 -11.42 4.87
N ALA A 258 14.43 -10.43 4.05
CA ALA A 258 13.49 -10.58 2.94
C ALA A 258 14.05 -11.51 1.85
N LEU A 259 15.32 -11.31 1.47
CA LEU A 259 15.94 -12.09 0.38
C LEU A 259 16.03 -13.58 0.70
N ALA A 260 16.35 -13.98 1.93
CA ALA A 260 16.35 -15.40 2.31
C ALA A 260 14.96 -16.03 2.19
N GLY A 261 13.92 -15.32 2.65
CA GLY A 261 12.53 -15.76 2.50
C GLY A 261 12.09 -15.90 1.04
N ASP A 262 12.43 -14.92 0.21
CA ASP A 262 12.09 -14.90 -1.21
C ASP A 262 12.85 -15.97 -2.01
N LYS A 263 14.11 -16.22 -1.67
CA LYS A 263 14.89 -17.35 -2.23
C LYS A 263 14.28 -18.70 -1.87
N ALA A 264 13.89 -18.90 -0.59
CA ALA A 264 13.24 -20.12 -0.14
C ALA A 264 11.91 -20.35 -0.85
N TRP A 265 11.07 -19.31 -0.89
CA TRP A 265 9.78 -19.38 -1.57
C TRP A 265 9.91 -19.64 -3.08
N SER A 266 10.80 -18.92 -3.76
CA SER A 266 11.02 -19.09 -5.19
C SER A 266 11.48 -20.51 -5.53
N SER A 267 12.41 -21.06 -4.74
CA SER A 267 12.90 -22.41 -4.98
C SER A 267 11.83 -23.49 -4.79
N ALA A 268 10.95 -23.34 -3.80
CA ALA A 268 9.81 -24.24 -3.59
C ALA A 268 8.76 -24.09 -4.71
N ALA A 269 8.42 -22.85 -5.10
CA ALA A 269 7.42 -22.54 -6.10
C ALA A 269 7.80 -23.06 -7.50
N PHE A 270 9.07 -22.88 -7.89
CA PHE A 270 9.58 -23.33 -9.19
C PHE A 270 10.15 -24.75 -9.15
N ARG A 271 10.25 -25.37 -7.98
CA ARG A 271 10.84 -26.70 -7.76
C ARG A 271 12.26 -26.82 -8.34
N ALA A 272 12.99 -25.73 -8.31
CA ALA A 272 14.30 -25.57 -8.90
C ALA A 272 15.18 -24.61 -8.08
N PRO A 273 16.51 -24.80 -8.07
CA PRO A 273 17.42 -23.81 -7.51
C PRO A 273 17.26 -22.45 -8.17
N THR A 274 17.27 -21.37 -7.37
CA THR A 274 16.98 -20.00 -7.88
C THR A 274 17.99 -19.52 -8.91
N HIS A 275 19.26 -19.99 -8.88
CA HIS A 275 20.25 -19.65 -9.90
C HIS A 275 19.89 -20.19 -11.31
N GLN A 276 19.10 -21.26 -11.42
CA GLN A 276 18.63 -21.77 -12.71
C GLN A 276 17.61 -20.85 -13.39
N LEU A 277 17.00 -19.92 -12.64
CA LEU A 277 16.10 -18.92 -13.19
C LEU A 277 16.85 -17.72 -13.77
N THR A 278 18.14 -17.53 -13.45
CA THR A 278 18.92 -16.35 -13.82
C THR A 278 18.93 -16.12 -15.33
N ASP A 279 19.30 -17.12 -16.11
CA ASP A 279 19.41 -16.99 -17.57
C ASP A 279 18.05 -16.86 -18.24
N ARG A 280 17.04 -17.56 -17.71
CA ARG A 280 15.66 -17.51 -18.20
C ARG A 280 15.00 -16.15 -17.96
N ALA A 281 15.38 -15.43 -16.91
CA ALA A 281 14.84 -14.12 -16.53
C ALA A 281 15.57 -12.94 -17.21
N LYS A 282 16.68 -13.16 -17.93
CA LYS A 282 17.38 -12.12 -18.70
C LYS A 282 16.52 -11.61 -19.87
N GLN A 283 16.92 -10.47 -20.45
CA GLN A 283 16.18 -9.82 -21.54
C GLN A 283 15.92 -10.73 -22.75
N SER A 284 16.80 -11.72 -23.00
CA SER A 284 16.66 -12.72 -24.06
C SER A 284 16.04 -14.04 -23.61
N GLY A 285 15.66 -14.16 -22.34
CA GLY A 285 15.13 -15.38 -21.75
C GLY A 285 13.62 -15.52 -21.92
N ASP A 286 13.13 -16.76 -21.85
CA ASP A 286 11.71 -17.11 -21.97
C ASP A 286 10.85 -16.61 -20.78
N LEU A 287 11.47 -16.23 -19.66
CA LEU A 287 10.84 -15.69 -18.46
C LEU A 287 11.24 -14.23 -18.20
N TYR A 288 11.55 -13.46 -19.23
CA TYR A 288 11.88 -12.05 -19.07
C TYR A 288 10.78 -11.28 -18.30
N GLY A 289 11.19 -10.51 -17.30
CA GLY A 289 10.26 -9.75 -16.45
C GLY A 289 9.63 -10.56 -15.30
N LEU A 290 10.01 -11.83 -15.13
CA LEU A 290 9.51 -12.71 -14.07
C LEU A 290 9.64 -12.10 -12.68
N GLN A 291 10.72 -11.36 -12.40
CA GLN A 291 10.96 -10.71 -11.10
C GLN A 291 9.86 -9.70 -10.71
N GLY A 292 9.16 -9.12 -11.70
CA GLY A 292 8.03 -8.21 -11.46
C GLY A 292 6.73 -8.92 -11.08
N SER A 293 6.67 -10.25 -11.21
CA SER A 293 5.52 -11.07 -10.84
C SER A 293 5.47 -11.33 -9.34
N SER A 294 4.31 -11.77 -8.84
CA SER A 294 4.13 -12.14 -7.42
C SER A 294 4.59 -11.04 -6.44
N SER A 295 4.26 -9.78 -6.75
CA SER A 295 4.64 -8.61 -5.96
C SER A 295 6.16 -8.45 -5.75
N GLY A 296 6.96 -8.88 -6.72
CA GLY A 296 8.42 -8.79 -6.67
C GLY A 296 9.10 -9.86 -5.82
N ARG A 297 8.36 -10.86 -5.35
CA ARG A 297 8.87 -11.92 -4.48
C ARG A 297 9.76 -12.95 -5.19
N ILE A 298 9.71 -13.00 -6.52
CA ILE A 298 10.48 -14.00 -7.27
C ILE A 298 11.95 -13.63 -7.32
N CYS A 299 12.78 -14.44 -6.66
CA CYS A 299 14.23 -14.31 -6.66
C CYS A 299 14.83 -15.20 -7.76
N VAL A 300 15.66 -14.59 -8.64
CA VAL A 300 16.26 -15.27 -9.82
C VAL A 300 17.78 -15.41 -9.71
N PHE A 301 18.36 -15.20 -8.54
CA PHE A 301 19.79 -15.40 -8.28
C PHE A 301 20.02 -16.39 -7.14
N GLY A 302 21.20 -17.01 -7.11
CA GLY A 302 21.51 -18.18 -6.30
C GLY A 302 21.35 -18.01 -4.79
N GLY A 303 21.32 -19.15 -4.08
CA GLY A 303 21.14 -19.27 -2.64
C GLY A 303 19.77 -19.76 -2.19
N GLY A 304 18.82 -20.00 -3.12
CA GLY A 304 17.57 -20.71 -2.87
C GLY A 304 17.57 -22.10 -3.49
N TYR A 305 17.16 -23.12 -2.72
CA TYR A 305 17.10 -24.51 -3.18
C TYR A 305 15.81 -25.18 -2.73
N PRO A 306 15.18 -26.00 -3.61
CA PRO A 306 14.05 -26.82 -3.23
C PRO A 306 14.49 -27.95 -2.27
N VAL A 307 13.65 -28.25 -1.30
CA VAL A 307 13.82 -29.40 -0.40
C VAL A 307 12.92 -30.52 -0.86
N PHE A 308 13.51 -31.64 -1.23
CA PHE A 308 12.77 -32.84 -1.61
C PHE A 308 12.89 -33.89 -0.51
N VAL A 309 11.77 -34.57 -0.23
CA VAL A 309 11.72 -35.78 0.62
C VAL A 309 11.06 -36.86 -0.21
N ASP A 310 11.67 -38.02 -0.30
CA ASP A 310 11.22 -39.17 -1.12
C ASP A 310 10.88 -38.78 -2.58
N GLY A 311 11.69 -37.88 -3.16
CA GLY A 311 11.52 -37.39 -4.55
C GLY A 311 10.39 -36.41 -4.77
N THR A 312 9.66 -36.04 -3.72
CA THR A 312 8.55 -35.06 -3.79
C THR A 312 8.95 -33.77 -3.11
N ILE A 313 8.48 -32.64 -3.67
CA ILE A 313 8.74 -31.31 -3.09
C ILE A 313 8.12 -31.21 -1.68
N ALA A 314 8.95 -30.94 -0.70
CA ALA A 314 8.54 -30.77 0.69
C ALA A 314 8.66 -29.34 1.18
N GLY A 315 9.42 -28.49 0.45
CA GLY A 315 9.60 -27.10 0.80
C GLY A 315 10.77 -26.45 0.05
N GLY A 316 11.33 -25.41 0.65
CA GLY A 316 12.51 -24.70 0.14
C GLY A 316 13.35 -24.09 1.25
N ILE A 317 14.65 -23.99 0.99
CA ILE A 317 15.60 -23.25 1.83
C ILE A 317 16.15 -22.05 1.04
N GLY A 318 16.33 -20.93 1.71
CA GLY A 318 16.97 -19.73 1.15
C GLY A 318 18.01 -19.18 2.11
N VAL A 319 19.18 -18.85 1.58
CA VAL A 319 20.31 -18.28 2.31
C VAL A 319 20.65 -16.94 1.68
N SER A 320 20.92 -15.94 2.52
CA SER A 320 21.35 -14.61 2.08
C SER A 320 22.25 -13.96 3.12
N GLY A 321 23.36 -13.39 2.69
CA GLY A 321 24.31 -12.69 3.57
C GLY A 321 25.67 -12.46 2.95
N GLY A 322 26.11 -13.37 2.10
CA GLY A 322 27.37 -13.30 1.36
C GLY A 322 27.20 -12.94 -0.12
N THR A 323 28.21 -13.30 -0.89
CA THR A 323 28.10 -13.33 -2.36
C THR A 323 27.11 -14.42 -2.79
N VAL A 324 26.68 -14.37 -4.05
CA VAL A 324 25.78 -15.41 -4.59
C VAL A 324 26.39 -16.80 -4.48
N GLU A 325 27.68 -16.91 -4.72
CA GLU A 325 28.45 -18.16 -4.63
C GLU A 325 28.53 -18.69 -3.21
N GLU A 326 28.80 -17.81 -2.22
CA GLU A 326 28.82 -18.19 -0.81
C GLU A 326 27.42 -18.64 -0.33
N ASP A 327 26.37 -17.90 -0.66
CA ASP A 327 25.00 -18.25 -0.34
C ASP A 327 24.61 -19.62 -0.92
N MET A 328 25.05 -19.93 -2.14
CA MET A 328 24.84 -21.22 -2.79
C MET A 328 25.58 -22.36 -2.08
N VAL A 329 26.85 -22.17 -1.77
CA VAL A 329 27.67 -23.16 -1.06
C VAL A 329 27.09 -23.48 0.32
N ILE A 330 26.60 -22.47 1.04
CA ILE A 330 26.00 -22.64 2.36
C ILE A 330 24.69 -23.40 2.26
N ALA A 331 23.81 -23.04 1.31
CA ALA A 331 22.52 -23.71 1.14
C ALA A 331 22.67 -25.17 0.67
N ASP A 332 23.58 -25.46 -0.26
CA ASP A 332 23.87 -26.81 -0.75
C ASP A 332 24.44 -27.71 0.36
N HIS A 333 25.35 -27.16 1.19
CA HIS A 333 25.86 -27.86 2.37
C HIS A 333 24.74 -28.25 3.34
N ALA A 334 23.81 -27.35 3.61
CA ALA A 334 22.68 -27.61 4.50
C ALA A 334 21.81 -28.78 3.99
N LEU A 335 21.52 -28.80 2.68
CA LEU A 335 20.78 -29.91 2.04
C LEU A 335 21.54 -31.26 2.16
N THR A 336 22.85 -31.23 1.94
CA THR A 336 23.68 -32.44 2.03
C THR A 336 23.66 -33.02 3.44
N ILE A 337 23.69 -32.20 4.50
CA ILE A 337 23.63 -32.67 5.88
C ILE A 337 22.24 -33.21 6.21
N ALA A 338 21.17 -32.50 5.82
CA ALA A 338 19.80 -32.93 6.10
C ALA A 338 19.46 -34.28 5.42
N SER A 339 19.96 -34.52 4.20
CA SER A 339 19.74 -35.80 3.49
C SER A 339 20.43 -36.99 4.16
N ARG A 340 21.53 -36.74 4.89
CA ARG A 340 22.24 -37.81 5.65
C ARG A 340 21.60 -38.11 7.00
N SER A 341 20.89 -37.15 7.59
CA SER A 341 20.25 -37.30 8.90
C SER A 341 18.91 -38.01 8.83
N GLY A 342 18.34 -38.18 7.63
CA GLY A 342 17.08 -38.89 7.38
C GLY A 342 17.25 -40.39 6.98
N GLN A 343 18.47 -40.88 6.92
CA GLN A 343 18.80 -42.32 6.74
C GLN A 343 19.18 -42.95 8.08
#